data_6ce76006f4f06c7e2a144e95ce6ea9fb
#
_entry.id   6ce76006f4f06c7e2a144e95ce6ea9fb
#
_cell.length_a   1.000
_cell.length_b   1.000
_cell.length_c   1.000
_cell.angle_alpha   90.00
_cell.angle_beta   90.00
_cell.angle_gamma   90.00
#
_symmetry.space_group_name_H-M   'P 1'
#
loop_
_entity.id
_entity.type
_entity.pdbx_description
1 polymer ?
#
loop_
_entity_poly.entity_id
_entity_poly.type
_entity_poly.pdbx_seq_one_letter_code
_entity_poly.pdbx_strand_id
1 'polypeptide(L)'
;SFIDNFEEQLIGKNIGDEVDVNVTFPESYQAEELAGKPAVFKVKVNGIKVDELPELDDEFASEVSEYETVAEYKDSVKKGLAETKEKNAKDAKEKAAIDAVIADAKMDIPEAMIKTTQRQMMDEFAQRISGQGLSFEQYLQFTGMTEEQMLEQIRPQAELRIKSRLVLEAIVAAEKIEATEEDFEQEIAKMAEMYQMEADKVRELLGEQGAKQVKEDICVRKAADFIVDNAKE
;
A
#
# COMPACT_ATOMS: atom_id res chain seq x y z
N SER A 1 26.29 0.77 4.98
CA SER A 1 27.08 -0.12 5.84
C SER A 1 28.51 -0.18 5.31
N PHE A 2 29.45 -0.28 6.21
CA PHE A 2 30.84 -0.49 5.88
C PHE A 2 31.13 -1.96 5.47
N ILE A 3 32.40 -2.23 5.14
CA ILE A 3 32.87 -3.58 4.83
C ILE A 3 32.74 -4.45 6.10
N ASP A 4 32.40 -5.74 5.93
CA ASP A 4 32.22 -6.67 7.03
C ASP A 4 33.41 -6.64 8.02
N ASN A 5 33.09 -6.76 9.31
CA ASN A 5 34.03 -6.66 10.43
C ASN A 5 34.66 -5.27 10.70
N PHE A 6 34.33 -4.21 9.95
CA PHE A 6 34.92 -2.90 10.20
C PHE A 6 34.40 -2.30 11.50
N GLU A 7 33.10 -2.27 11.68
CA GLU A 7 32.43 -1.65 12.83
C GLU A 7 32.68 -2.45 14.11
N GLU A 8 32.72 -3.77 14.01
CA GLU A 8 32.94 -4.68 15.14
C GLU A 8 34.30 -4.45 15.84
N GLN A 9 35.35 -4.13 15.06
CA GLN A 9 36.70 -3.85 15.60
C GLN A 9 36.78 -2.51 16.34
N LEU A 10 35.79 -1.63 16.20
CA LEU A 10 35.69 -0.35 16.90
C LEU A 10 34.89 -0.43 18.20
N ILE A 11 34.19 -1.55 18.44
CA ILE A 11 33.43 -1.74 19.66
C ILE A 11 34.35 -1.73 20.89
N GLY A 12 33.98 -0.94 21.90
CA GLY A 12 34.76 -0.81 23.15
C GLY A 12 35.95 0.12 23.08
N LYS A 13 36.13 0.86 21.99
CA LYS A 13 37.17 1.92 21.87
C LYS A 13 36.67 3.24 22.43
N ASN A 14 37.61 4.07 22.89
CA ASN A 14 37.33 5.38 23.45
C ASN A 14 37.61 6.50 22.45
N ILE A 15 37.07 7.69 22.72
CA ILE A 15 37.36 8.88 21.92
C ILE A 15 38.86 9.18 22.02
N GLY A 16 39.51 9.35 20.88
CA GLY A 16 40.96 9.59 20.74
C GLY A 16 41.76 8.34 20.45
N ASP A 17 41.21 7.14 20.59
CA ASP A 17 41.93 5.91 20.26
C ASP A 17 42.23 5.83 18.77
N GLU A 18 43.44 5.32 18.46
CA GLU A 18 43.87 4.99 17.11
C GLU A 18 43.90 3.46 16.98
N VAL A 19 43.18 2.93 16.00
CA VAL A 19 42.97 1.50 15.81
C VAL A 19 43.29 1.09 14.37
N ASP A 20 44.08 0.06 14.21
CA ASP A 20 44.27 -0.57 12.90
C ASP A 20 43.17 -1.59 12.65
N VAL A 21 42.20 -1.22 11.79
CA VAL A 21 41.08 -2.06 11.42
C VAL A 21 41.44 -2.88 10.20
N ASN A 22 41.48 -4.20 10.34
CA ASN A 22 41.82 -5.14 9.29
C ASN A 22 40.55 -5.69 8.64
N VAL A 23 40.37 -5.45 7.35
CA VAL A 23 39.21 -5.93 6.58
C VAL A 23 39.65 -6.58 5.28
N THR A 24 38.75 -7.38 4.71
CA THR A 24 38.92 -7.92 3.36
C THR A 24 37.76 -7.43 2.50
N PHE A 25 38.05 -6.80 1.38
CA PHE A 25 37.03 -6.36 0.44
C PHE A 25 36.24 -7.56 -0.11
N PRO A 26 34.91 -7.47 -0.26
CA PRO A 26 34.10 -8.49 -0.90
C PRO A 26 34.59 -8.78 -2.33
N GLU A 27 34.45 -10.02 -2.79
CA GLU A 27 34.81 -10.39 -4.17
C GLU A 27 33.96 -9.65 -5.23
N SER A 28 32.75 -9.22 -4.85
CA SER A 28 31.83 -8.43 -5.69
C SER A 28 31.95 -6.92 -5.50
N TYR A 29 33.08 -6.43 -5.00
CA TYR A 29 33.26 -5.00 -4.77
C TYR A 29 33.38 -4.23 -6.08
N GLN A 30 32.76 -3.04 -6.14
CA GLN A 30 32.65 -2.22 -7.36
C GLN A 30 34.00 -1.85 -8.01
N ALA A 31 35.04 -1.73 -7.21
CA ALA A 31 36.41 -1.51 -7.70
C ALA A 31 37.12 -2.85 -7.82
N GLU A 32 37.23 -3.38 -9.04
CA GLU A 32 37.88 -4.68 -9.34
C GLU A 32 39.32 -4.77 -8.78
N GLU A 33 40.02 -3.63 -8.70
CA GLU A 33 41.36 -3.56 -8.16
C GLU A 33 41.46 -3.88 -6.66
N LEU A 34 40.35 -3.73 -5.92
CA LEU A 34 40.28 -3.94 -4.48
C LEU A 34 39.51 -5.24 -4.11
N ALA A 35 38.75 -5.80 -5.03
CA ALA A 35 37.93 -7.00 -4.80
C ALA A 35 38.79 -8.16 -4.25
N GLY A 36 38.34 -8.77 -3.15
CA GLY A 36 39.00 -9.88 -2.49
C GLY A 36 40.35 -9.56 -1.81
N LYS A 37 40.80 -8.31 -1.81
CA LYS A 37 42.10 -7.94 -1.21
C LYS A 37 41.96 -7.51 0.25
N PRO A 38 42.94 -7.91 1.10
CA PRO A 38 43.00 -7.41 2.48
C PRO A 38 43.48 -5.96 2.50
N ALA A 39 42.90 -5.18 3.42
CA ALA A 39 43.26 -3.79 3.67
C ALA A 39 43.32 -3.51 5.17
N VAL A 40 44.17 -2.55 5.55
CA VAL A 40 44.29 -2.07 6.91
C VAL A 40 43.94 -0.60 6.93
N PHE A 41 42.89 -0.26 7.67
CA PHE A 41 42.48 1.12 7.87
C PHE A 41 42.99 1.64 9.21
N LYS A 42 43.75 2.74 9.18
CA LYS A 42 44.12 3.43 10.41
C LYS A 42 43.00 4.38 10.78
N VAL A 43 42.25 3.98 11.77
CA VAL A 43 41.03 4.70 12.22
C VAL A 43 41.30 5.40 13.53
N LYS A 44 40.99 6.71 13.58
CA LYS A 44 40.96 7.47 14.81
C LYS A 44 39.51 7.75 15.23
N VAL A 45 39.17 7.38 16.44
CA VAL A 45 37.83 7.64 16.99
C VAL A 45 37.74 9.12 17.41
N ASN A 46 37.09 9.93 16.61
CA ASN A 46 36.97 11.36 16.88
C ASN A 46 35.81 11.73 17.79
N GLY A 47 34.78 10.88 17.85
CA GLY A 47 33.59 11.10 18.69
C GLY A 47 32.71 9.89 18.72
N ILE A 48 31.98 9.73 19.81
CA ILE A 48 30.93 8.72 20.00
C ILE A 48 29.65 9.51 20.26
N LYS A 49 28.65 9.29 19.41
CA LYS A 49 27.30 9.84 19.61
C LYS A 49 26.41 8.70 20.08
N VAL A 50 25.67 8.96 21.12
CA VAL A 50 24.67 8.03 21.66
C VAL A 50 23.32 8.72 21.53
N ASP A 51 22.35 8.01 20.96
CA ASP A 51 20.97 8.49 20.92
C ASP A 51 20.35 8.25 22.31
N GLU A 52 20.09 9.34 23.03
CA GLU A 52 19.34 9.30 24.28
C GLU A 52 17.86 9.44 23.93
N LEU A 53 17.10 8.37 24.20
CA LEU A 53 15.65 8.42 24.05
C LEU A 53 15.07 9.17 25.26
N PRO A 54 14.12 10.10 25.02
CA PRO A 54 13.42 10.76 26.12
C PRO A 54 12.63 9.75 26.95
N GLU A 55 12.40 10.07 28.21
CA GLU A 55 11.52 9.27 29.05
C GLU A 55 10.09 9.30 28.49
N LEU A 56 9.40 8.16 28.60
CA LEU A 56 8.02 8.04 28.14
C LEU A 56 7.07 8.56 29.24
N ASP A 57 7.03 9.86 29.40
CA ASP A 57 6.25 10.61 30.39
C ASP A 57 5.21 11.52 29.73
N ASP A 58 4.46 12.26 30.51
CA ASP A 58 3.38 13.13 30.03
C ASP A 58 3.94 14.33 29.24
N GLU A 59 5.17 14.78 29.53
CA GLU A 59 5.84 15.82 28.76
C GLU A 59 6.15 15.33 27.34
N PHE A 60 6.69 14.12 27.21
CA PHE A 60 6.88 13.47 25.91
C PHE A 60 5.57 13.31 25.14
N ALA A 61 4.49 12.87 25.82
CA ALA A 61 3.20 12.70 25.14
C ALA A 61 2.67 14.01 24.55
N SER A 62 2.81 15.11 25.27
CA SER A 62 2.38 16.44 24.83
C SER A 62 3.25 17.04 23.70
N GLU A 63 4.54 16.67 23.65
CA GLU A 63 5.45 17.12 22.58
C GLU A 63 5.21 16.40 21.24
N VAL A 64 4.87 15.09 21.27
CA VAL A 64 4.77 14.26 20.06
C VAL A 64 3.34 14.00 19.58
N SER A 65 2.34 14.44 20.34
CA SER A 65 0.93 14.19 20.06
C SER A 65 0.03 15.34 20.55
N GLU A 66 -1.26 15.22 20.29
CA GLU A 66 -2.31 16.14 20.79
C GLU A 66 -2.83 15.78 22.20
N TYR A 67 -2.25 14.76 22.85
CA TYR A 67 -2.67 14.25 24.14
C TYR A 67 -1.79 14.81 25.27
N GLU A 68 -2.39 15.09 26.41
CA GLU A 68 -1.69 15.67 27.57
C GLU A 68 -0.99 14.59 28.44
N THR A 69 -1.41 13.33 28.32
CA THR A 69 -0.87 12.23 29.13
C THR A 69 -0.45 11.02 28.29
N VAL A 70 0.57 10.29 28.79
CA VAL A 70 0.99 9.02 28.19
C VAL A 70 -0.14 8.00 28.16
N ALA A 71 -1.03 8.03 29.14
CA ALA A 71 -2.16 7.11 29.21
C ALA A 71 -3.14 7.35 28.05
N GLU A 72 -3.51 8.59 27.79
CA GLU A 72 -4.38 8.98 26.67
C GLU A 72 -3.72 8.67 25.32
N TYR A 73 -2.42 8.98 25.19
CA TYR A 73 -1.68 8.68 23.97
C TYR A 73 -1.63 7.16 23.69
N LYS A 74 -1.34 6.35 24.71
CA LYS A 74 -1.37 4.88 24.59
C LYS A 74 -2.75 4.33 24.22
N ASP A 75 -3.81 4.89 24.82
CA ASP A 75 -5.17 4.48 24.51
C ASP A 75 -5.56 4.86 23.07
N SER A 76 -5.17 6.03 22.58
CA SER A 76 -5.40 6.42 21.20
C SER A 76 -4.66 5.52 20.21
N VAL A 77 -3.39 5.22 20.45
CA VAL A 77 -2.59 4.29 19.63
C VAL A 77 -3.19 2.89 19.66
N LYS A 78 -3.61 2.41 20.84
CA LYS A 78 -4.27 1.10 20.98
C LYS A 78 -5.58 1.04 20.17
N LYS A 79 -6.39 2.10 20.23
CA LYS A 79 -7.64 2.21 19.47
C LYS A 79 -7.36 2.21 17.96
N GLY A 80 -6.42 3.02 17.49
CA GLY A 80 -6.05 3.08 16.08
C GLY A 80 -5.49 1.74 15.56
N LEU A 81 -4.68 1.05 16.38
CA LEU A 81 -4.18 -0.29 16.04
C LEU A 81 -5.31 -1.34 16.00
N ALA A 82 -6.28 -1.26 16.93
CA ALA A 82 -7.43 -2.16 16.95
C ALA A 82 -8.31 -1.94 15.71
N GLU A 83 -8.67 -0.71 15.40
CA GLU A 83 -9.43 -0.34 14.20
C GLU A 83 -8.72 -0.79 12.90
N THR A 84 -7.40 -0.57 12.83
CA THR A 84 -6.60 -1.02 11.68
C THR A 84 -6.60 -2.54 11.56
N LYS A 85 -6.44 -3.26 12.67
CA LYS A 85 -6.47 -4.73 12.66
C LYS A 85 -7.84 -5.27 12.28
N GLU A 86 -8.91 -4.69 12.81
CA GLU A 86 -10.29 -5.08 12.49
C GLU A 86 -10.58 -4.86 11.00
N LYS A 87 -10.20 -3.70 10.47
CA LYS A 87 -10.32 -3.41 9.04
C LYS A 87 -9.54 -4.42 8.20
N ASN A 88 -8.27 -4.65 8.52
CA ASN A 88 -7.44 -5.59 7.77
C ASN A 88 -7.99 -7.03 7.84
N ALA A 89 -8.56 -7.44 8.98
CA ALA A 89 -9.18 -8.76 9.12
C ALA A 89 -10.46 -8.85 8.27
N LYS A 90 -11.28 -7.79 8.24
CA LYS A 90 -12.47 -7.71 7.39
C LYS A 90 -12.08 -7.78 5.91
N ASP A 91 -11.13 -6.97 5.48
CA ASP A 91 -10.65 -6.93 4.09
C ASP A 91 -10.06 -8.29 3.66
N ALA A 92 -9.32 -8.96 4.55
CA ALA A 92 -8.77 -10.29 4.30
C ALA A 92 -9.87 -11.37 4.19
N LYS A 93 -10.88 -11.31 5.06
CA LYS A 93 -12.03 -12.22 5.00
C LYS A 93 -12.84 -12.03 3.71
N GLU A 94 -13.12 -10.77 3.36
CA GLU A 94 -13.82 -10.42 2.12
C GLU A 94 -13.05 -10.94 0.90
N LYS A 95 -11.75 -10.65 0.85
CA LYS A 95 -10.90 -11.13 -0.23
C LYS A 95 -10.90 -12.65 -0.33
N ALA A 96 -10.75 -13.37 0.78
CA ALA A 96 -10.73 -14.83 0.79
C ALA A 96 -12.07 -15.42 0.32
N ALA A 97 -13.18 -14.84 0.74
CA ALA A 97 -14.52 -15.28 0.34
C ALA A 97 -14.76 -15.07 -1.17
N ILE A 98 -14.38 -13.90 -1.70
CA ILE A 98 -14.49 -13.61 -3.14
C ILE A 98 -13.55 -14.52 -3.95
N ASP A 99 -12.30 -14.71 -3.51
CA ASP A 99 -11.34 -15.59 -4.19
C ASP A 99 -11.84 -17.03 -4.26
N ALA A 100 -12.53 -17.54 -3.22
CA ALA A 100 -13.13 -18.87 -3.21
C ALA A 100 -14.25 -18.98 -4.26
N VAL A 101 -15.12 -17.98 -4.36
CA VAL A 101 -16.19 -17.97 -5.38
C VAL A 101 -15.61 -17.86 -6.80
N ILE A 102 -14.54 -17.05 -6.99
CA ILE A 102 -13.86 -16.95 -8.28
C ILE A 102 -13.24 -18.29 -8.70
N ALA A 103 -12.67 -19.03 -7.74
CA ALA A 103 -12.05 -20.32 -8.02
C ALA A 103 -13.04 -21.37 -8.57
N ASP A 104 -14.29 -21.32 -8.12
CA ASP A 104 -15.38 -22.20 -8.58
C ASP A 104 -16.06 -21.68 -9.86
N ALA A 105 -15.89 -20.40 -10.19
CA ALA A 105 -16.55 -19.79 -11.34
C ALA A 105 -15.87 -20.20 -12.66
N LYS A 106 -16.69 -20.52 -13.65
CA LYS A 106 -16.25 -20.81 -15.02
C LYS A 106 -16.59 -19.62 -15.90
N MET A 107 -15.56 -18.98 -16.45
CA MET A 107 -15.74 -17.84 -17.35
C MET A 107 -14.65 -17.81 -18.40
N ASP A 108 -14.98 -17.29 -19.58
CA ASP A 108 -14.03 -17.00 -20.64
C ASP A 108 -13.91 -15.48 -20.79
N ILE A 109 -12.69 -14.96 -20.59
CA ILE A 109 -12.44 -13.53 -20.61
C ILE A 109 -11.79 -13.16 -21.94
N PRO A 110 -12.45 -12.35 -22.78
CA PRO A 110 -11.87 -11.89 -24.03
C PRO A 110 -10.58 -11.09 -23.80
N GLU A 111 -9.59 -11.33 -24.64
CA GLU A 111 -8.29 -10.63 -24.58
C GLU A 111 -8.43 -9.08 -24.64
N ALA A 112 -9.45 -8.60 -25.36
CA ALA A 112 -9.75 -7.17 -25.43
C ALA A 112 -10.11 -6.56 -24.05
N MET A 113 -10.83 -7.29 -23.21
CA MET A 113 -11.15 -6.85 -21.86
C MET A 113 -9.88 -6.76 -21.01
N ILE A 114 -9.01 -7.78 -21.09
CA ILE A 114 -7.75 -7.81 -20.34
C ILE A 114 -6.90 -6.61 -20.73
N LYS A 115 -6.71 -6.35 -22.02
CA LYS A 115 -5.92 -5.21 -22.51
C LYS A 115 -6.49 -3.86 -22.08
N THR A 116 -7.81 -3.72 -22.09
CA THR A 116 -8.46 -2.48 -21.62
C THR A 116 -8.22 -2.27 -20.13
N THR A 117 -8.40 -3.32 -19.34
CA THR A 117 -8.18 -3.24 -17.88
C THR A 117 -6.70 -3.01 -17.54
N GLN A 118 -5.77 -3.65 -18.25
CA GLN A 118 -4.34 -3.38 -18.07
C GLN A 118 -4.00 -1.90 -18.33
N ARG A 119 -4.53 -1.29 -19.39
CA ARG A 119 -4.32 0.13 -19.68
C ARG A 119 -4.91 1.03 -18.58
N GLN A 120 -6.13 0.74 -18.13
CA GLN A 120 -6.74 1.49 -17.04
C GLN A 120 -5.91 1.41 -15.75
N MET A 121 -5.43 0.21 -15.39
CA MET A 121 -4.58 0.03 -14.21
C MET A 121 -3.24 0.76 -14.34
N MET A 122 -2.69 0.81 -15.54
CA MET A 122 -1.47 1.57 -15.82
C MET A 122 -1.71 3.08 -15.72
N ASP A 123 -2.82 3.58 -16.23
CA ASP A 123 -3.21 5.00 -16.10
C ASP A 123 -3.45 5.38 -14.63
N GLU A 124 -4.14 4.53 -13.85
CA GLU A 124 -4.34 4.69 -12.41
C GLU A 124 -2.98 4.74 -11.67
N PHE A 125 -2.05 3.88 -12.06
CA PHE A 125 -0.69 3.89 -11.50
C PHE A 125 0.07 5.17 -11.86
N ALA A 126 0.04 5.59 -13.12
CA ALA A 126 0.69 6.81 -13.59
C ALA A 126 0.17 8.07 -12.86
N GLN A 127 -1.14 8.16 -12.67
CA GLN A 127 -1.76 9.25 -11.89
C GLN A 127 -1.29 9.25 -10.44
N ARG A 128 -1.22 8.09 -9.79
CA ARG A 128 -0.79 7.95 -8.41
C ARG A 128 0.66 8.40 -8.20
N ILE A 129 1.58 7.97 -9.07
CA ILE A 129 2.99 8.38 -8.96
C ILE A 129 3.19 9.85 -9.35
N SER A 130 2.36 10.38 -10.26
CA SER A 130 2.37 11.81 -10.61
C SER A 130 2.00 12.68 -9.41
N GLY A 131 1.03 12.24 -8.59
CA GLY A 131 0.69 12.90 -7.32
C GLY A 131 1.83 12.90 -6.30
N GLN A 132 2.83 12.03 -6.45
CA GLN A 132 4.05 11.97 -5.65
C GLN A 132 5.24 12.72 -6.29
N GLY A 133 5.01 13.40 -7.40
CA GLY A 133 6.02 14.19 -8.11
C GLY A 133 6.91 13.39 -9.07
N LEU A 134 6.55 12.15 -9.40
CA LEU A 134 7.31 11.29 -10.32
C LEU A 134 6.51 11.05 -11.61
N SER A 135 7.07 11.36 -12.78
CA SER A 135 6.40 11.00 -14.04
C SER A 135 6.52 9.51 -14.36
N PHE A 136 5.57 9.00 -15.14
CA PHE A 136 5.59 7.60 -15.57
C PHE A 136 6.86 7.25 -16.37
N GLU A 137 7.32 8.14 -17.23
CA GLU A 137 8.56 7.96 -18.00
C GLU A 137 9.79 7.88 -17.09
N GLN A 138 9.88 8.76 -16.08
CA GLN A 138 10.95 8.71 -15.08
C GLN A 138 10.93 7.40 -14.30
N TYR A 139 9.75 6.92 -13.92
CA TYR A 139 9.61 5.62 -13.25
C TYR A 139 10.16 4.47 -14.12
N LEU A 140 9.79 4.42 -15.40
CA LEU A 140 10.31 3.41 -16.33
C LEU A 140 11.83 3.49 -16.49
N GLN A 141 12.40 4.70 -16.55
CA GLN A 141 13.85 4.89 -16.61
C GLN A 141 14.56 4.41 -15.35
N PHE A 142 14.02 4.71 -14.16
CA PHE A 142 14.60 4.25 -12.89
C PHE A 142 14.56 2.75 -12.72
N THR A 143 13.48 2.12 -13.15
CA THR A 143 13.30 0.67 -13.02
C THR A 143 13.94 -0.12 -14.15
N GLY A 144 14.31 0.53 -15.25
CA GLY A 144 14.79 -0.13 -16.47
C GLY A 144 13.73 -0.97 -17.19
N MET A 145 12.46 -0.79 -16.85
CA MET A 145 11.33 -1.53 -17.44
C MET A 145 10.79 -0.82 -18.67
N THR A 146 10.30 -1.62 -19.63
CA THR A 146 9.49 -1.12 -20.74
C THR A 146 8.00 -1.11 -20.38
N GLU A 147 7.21 -0.33 -21.11
CA GLU A 147 5.75 -0.33 -20.96
C GLU A 147 5.14 -1.73 -21.18
N GLU A 148 5.66 -2.48 -22.16
CA GLU A 148 5.23 -3.87 -22.44
C GLU A 148 5.49 -4.79 -21.26
N GLN A 149 6.68 -4.72 -20.65
CA GLN A 149 7.01 -5.51 -19.47
C GLN A 149 6.10 -5.17 -18.28
N MET A 150 5.77 -3.91 -18.12
CA MET A 150 4.84 -3.50 -17.08
C MET A 150 3.41 -4.01 -17.35
N LEU A 151 2.92 -3.93 -18.58
CA LEU A 151 1.63 -4.52 -18.97
C LEU A 151 1.58 -6.02 -18.69
N GLU A 152 2.62 -6.77 -19.04
CA GLU A 152 2.69 -8.21 -18.74
C GLU A 152 2.71 -8.47 -17.22
N GLN A 153 3.39 -7.65 -16.45
CA GLN A 153 3.45 -7.80 -14.98
C GLN A 153 2.09 -7.55 -14.31
N ILE A 154 1.30 -6.62 -14.82
CA ILE A 154 -0.03 -6.31 -14.26
C ILE A 154 -1.15 -7.21 -14.82
N ARG A 155 -0.89 -7.99 -15.88
CA ARG A 155 -1.88 -8.87 -16.50
C ARG A 155 -2.61 -9.79 -15.53
N PRO A 156 -1.94 -10.53 -14.62
CA PRO A 156 -2.64 -11.39 -13.67
C PRO A 156 -3.59 -10.64 -12.74
N GLN A 157 -3.22 -9.41 -12.36
CA GLN A 157 -4.07 -8.55 -11.53
C GLN A 157 -5.27 -8.03 -12.33
N ALA A 158 -5.06 -7.68 -13.61
CA ALA A 158 -6.14 -7.27 -14.50
C ALA A 158 -7.17 -8.40 -14.70
N GLU A 159 -6.70 -9.62 -14.94
CA GLU A 159 -7.55 -10.80 -15.05
C GLU A 159 -8.34 -11.06 -13.76
N LEU A 160 -7.69 -10.95 -12.60
CA LEU A 160 -8.35 -11.12 -11.30
C LEU A 160 -9.41 -10.02 -11.07
N ARG A 161 -9.11 -8.76 -11.40
CA ARG A 161 -10.06 -7.64 -11.30
C ARG A 161 -11.31 -7.87 -12.16
N ILE A 162 -11.11 -8.35 -13.39
CA ILE A 162 -12.22 -8.71 -14.28
C ILE A 162 -13.04 -9.85 -13.70
N LYS A 163 -12.39 -10.94 -13.27
CA LYS A 163 -13.07 -12.11 -12.67
C LYS A 163 -13.92 -11.70 -11.46
N SER A 164 -13.32 -10.94 -10.54
CA SER A 164 -14.04 -10.43 -9.36
C SER A 164 -15.28 -9.64 -9.76
N ARG A 165 -15.13 -8.72 -10.71
CA ARG A 165 -16.26 -7.91 -11.18
C ARG A 165 -17.38 -8.75 -11.79
N LEU A 166 -17.05 -9.66 -12.70
CA LEU A 166 -18.02 -10.51 -13.38
C LEU A 166 -18.76 -11.44 -12.39
N VAL A 167 -18.05 -11.99 -11.41
CA VAL A 167 -18.64 -12.82 -10.36
C VAL A 167 -19.63 -12.02 -9.52
N LEU A 168 -19.23 -10.83 -9.06
CA LEU A 168 -20.08 -9.98 -8.25
C LEU A 168 -21.31 -9.50 -9.03
N GLU A 169 -21.17 -9.11 -10.30
CA GLU A 169 -22.29 -8.74 -11.17
C GLU A 169 -23.26 -9.92 -11.40
N ALA A 170 -22.73 -11.12 -11.55
CA ALA A 170 -23.57 -12.33 -11.66
C ALA A 170 -24.37 -12.59 -10.36
N ILE A 171 -23.76 -12.38 -9.20
CA ILE A 171 -24.45 -12.50 -7.90
C ILE A 171 -25.50 -11.39 -7.75
N VAL A 172 -25.18 -10.14 -8.12
CA VAL A 172 -26.18 -9.05 -8.14
C VAL A 172 -27.42 -9.46 -8.91
N ALA A 173 -27.24 -10.05 -10.10
CA ALA A 173 -28.34 -10.49 -10.94
C ALA A 173 -29.10 -11.68 -10.36
N ALA A 174 -28.38 -12.68 -9.81
CA ALA A 174 -28.99 -13.90 -9.24
C ALA A 174 -29.79 -13.61 -7.97
N GLU A 175 -29.23 -12.82 -7.07
CA GLU A 175 -29.84 -12.48 -5.77
C GLU A 175 -30.72 -11.22 -5.84
N LYS A 176 -30.83 -10.59 -7.02
CA LYS A 176 -31.60 -9.36 -7.26
C LYS A 176 -31.24 -8.24 -6.29
N ILE A 177 -29.95 -8.03 -6.12
CA ILE A 177 -29.42 -6.98 -5.25
C ILE A 177 -29.64 -5.64 -5.92
N GLU A 178 -30.31 -4.73 -5.21
CA GLU A 178 -30.60 -3.38 -5.69
C GLU A 178 -29.99 -2.32 -4.76
N ALA A 179 -29.55 -1.21 -5.35
CA ALA A 179 -29.17 -0.03 -4.63
C ALA A 179 -30.44 0.80 -4.33
N THR A 180 -30.72 1.04 -3.05
CA THR A 180 -31.81 1.91 -2.65
C THR A 180 -31.42 3.38 -2.85
N GLU A 181 -32.41 4.29 -2.83
CA GLU A 181 -32.11 5.73 -2.84
C GLU A 181 -31.32 6.14 -1.59
N GLU A 182 -31.56 5.50 -0.45
CA GLU A 182 -30.80 5.75 0.77
C GLU A 182 -29.31 5.37 0.61
N ASP A 183 -29.02 4.24 0.01
CA ASP A 183 -27.64 3.84 -0.30
C ASP A 183 -26.93 4.85 -1.21
N PHE A 184 -27.67 5.31 -2.22
CA PHE A 184 -27.17 6.30 -3.16
C PHE A 184 -26.88 7.65 -2.46
N GLU A 185 -27.80 8.13 -1.62
CA GLU A 185 -27.60 9.36 -0.87
C GLU A 185 -26.42 9.29 0.10
N GLN A 186 -26.25 8.15 0.77
CA GLN A 186 -25.07 7.93 1.63
C GLN A 186 -23.77 7.97 0.85
N GLU A 187 -23.75 7.40 -0.37
CA GLU A 187 -22.54 7.43 -1.21
C GLU A 187 -22.24 8.82 -1.72
N ILE A 188 -23.26 9.58 -2.14
CA ILE A 188 -23.12 11.00 -2.51
C ILE A 188 -22.57 11.82 -1.34
N ALA A 189 -23.07 11.59 -0.11
CA ALA A 189 -22.58 12.29 1.07
C ALA A 189 -21.08 12.00 1.33
N LYS A 190 -20.65 10.74 1.20
CA LYS A 190 -19.23 10.37 1.32
C LYS A 190 -18.35 11.02 0.26
N MET A 191 -18.84 11.05 -0.99
CA MET A 191 -18.14 11.75 -2.07
C MET A 191 -18.03 13.25 -1.83
N ALA A 192 -19.10 13.87 -1.34
CA ALA A 192 -19.17 15.28 -1.00
C ALA A 192 -18.14 15.63 0.10
N GLU A 193 -18.05 14.82 1.13
CA GLU A 193 -17.06 14.96 2.20
C GLU A 193 -15.62 14.78 1.68
N MET A 194 -15.38 13.73 0.90
CA MET A 194 -14.05 13.42 0.33
C MET A 194 -13.52 14.53 -0.57
N TYR A 195 -14.40 15.10 -1.42
CA TYR A 195 -14.03 16.17 -2.34
C TYR A 195 -14.24 17.59 -1.77
N GLN A 196 -14.70 17.71 -0.53
CA GLN A 196 -15.02 18.97 0.14
C GLN A 196 -16.00 19.84 -0.70
N MET A 197 -17.03 19.20 -1.24
CA MET A 197 -18.03 19.81 -2.12
C MET A 197 -19.44 19.60 -1.56
N GLU A 198 -20.38 20.44 -1.99
CA GLU A 198 -21.80 20.26 -1.69
C GLU A 198 -22.37 19.03 -2.44
N ALA A 199 -23.24 18.25 -1.78
CA ALA A 199 -23.82 17.03 -2.33
C ALA A 199 -24.55 17.26 -3.67
N ASP A 200 -25.26 18.39 -3.81
CA ASP A 200 -25.95 18.75 -5.04
C ASP A 200 -25.00 18.99 -6.21
N LYS A 201 -23.83 19.55 -5.93
CA LYS A 201 -22.80 19.75 -6.95
C LYS A 201 -22.17 18.43 -7.38
N VAL A 202 -22.00 17.47 -6.46
CA VAL A 202 -21.56 16.11 -6.79
C VAL A 202 -22.56 15.44 -7.73
N ARG A 203 -23.88 15.55 -7.43
CA ARG A 203 -24.94 14.99 -8.31
C ARG A 203 -24.92 15.63 -9.70
N GLU A 204 -24.76 16.95 -9.76
CA GLU A 204 -24.68 17.68 -11.05
C GLU A 204 -23.50 17.21 -11.90
N LEU A 205 -22.33 17.02 -11.28
CA LEU A 205 -21.12 16.56 -11.97
C LEU A 205 -21.23 15.11 -12.45
N LEU A 206 -21.87 14.24 -11.67
CA LEU A 206 -22.11 12.84 -12.05
C LEU A 206 -23.07 12.73 -13.24
N GLY A 207 -24.11 13.56 -13.29
CA GLY A 207 -25.16 13.42 -14.28
C GLY A 207 -25.90 12.08 -14.19
N GLU A 208 -26.76 11.77 -15.14
CA GLU A 208 -27.53 10.53 -15.13
C GLU A 208 -26.66 9.28 -15.29
N GLN A 209 -25.65 9.34 -16.14
CA GLN A 209 -24.78 8.18 -16.40
C GLN A 209 -23.86 7.88 -15.22
N GLY A 210 -23.31 8.91 -14.57
CA GLY A 210 -22.52 8.73 -13.35
C GLY A 210 -23.35 8.22 -12.18
N ALA A 211 -24.57 8.72 -12.02
CA ALA A 211 -25.48 8.22 -10.98
C ALA A 211 -25.83 6.74 -11.18
N LYS A 212 -26.03 6.30 -12.43
CA LYS A 212 -26.25 4.90 -12.75
C LYS A 212 -25.02 4.05 -12.38
N GLN A 213 -23.81 4.51 -12.74
CA GLN A 213 -22.57 3.82 -12.41
C GLN A 213 -22.37 3.69 -10.89
N VAL A 214 -22.64 4.76 -10.13
CA VAL A 214 -22.58 4.72 -8.66
C VAL A 214 -23.55 3.68 -8.09
N LYS A 215 -24.79 3.61 -8.60
CA LYS A 215 -25.75 2.59 -8.17
C LYS A 215 -25.27 1.17 -8.51
N GLU A 216 -24.69 0.95 -9.67
CA GLU A 216 -24.08 -0.35 -10.05
C GLU A 216 -22.92 -0.71 -9.10
N ASP A 217 -22.06 0.21 -8.77
CA ASP A 217 -20.93 -0.01 -7.86
C ASP A 217 -21.40 -0.29 -6.41
N ILE A 218 -22.51 0.35 -5.97
CA ILE A 218 -23.17 0.02 -4.71
C ILE A 218 -23.68 -1.42 -4.72
N CYS A 219 -24.34 -1.87 -5.80
CA CYS A 219 -24.83 -3.25 -5.93
C CYS A 219 -23.67 -4.25 -5.86
N VAL A 220 -22.56 -3.98 -6.54
CA VAL A 220 -21.37 -4.83 -6.52
C VAL A 220 -20.79 -4.95 -5.11
N ARG A 221 -20.72 -3.83 -4.37
CA ARG A 221 -20.27 -3.84 -2.97
C ARG A 221 -21.23 -4.64 -2.06
N LYS A 222 -22.53 -4.46 -2.20
CA LYS A 222 -23.54 -5.27 -1.49
C LYS A 222 -23.43 -6.77 -1.81
N ALA A 223 -23.04 -7.13 -3.04
CA ALA A 223 -22.79 -8.52 -3.40
C ALA A 223 -21.54 -9.07 -2.72
N ALA A 224 -20.50 -8.28 -2.54
CA ALA A 224 -19.33 -8.67 -1.76
C ALA A 224 -19.69 -8.90 -0.28
N ASP A 225 -20.44 -7.98 0.33
CA ASP A 225 -20.95 -8.14 1.70
C ASP A 225 -21.83 -9.40 1.81
N PHE A 226 -22.71 -9.65 0.83
CA PHE A 226 -23.54 -10.85 0.78
C PHE A 226 -22.73 -12.15 0.78
N ILE A 227 -21.63 -12.20 0.02
CA ILE A 227 -20.72 -13.37 0.01
C ILE A 227 -20.11 -13.56 1.40
N VAL A 228 -19.63 -12.49 2.03
CA VAL A 228 -18.98 -12.54 3.36
C VAL A 228 -19.95 -13.01 4.43
N ASP A 229 -21.20 -12.51 4.41
CA ASP A 229 -22.23 -12.83 5.39
C ASP A 229 -22.70 -14.28 5.28
N ASN A 230 -22.63 -14.86 4.08
CA ASN A 230 -23.02 -16.25 3.82
C ASN A 230 -21.83 -17.22 3.80
N ALA A 231 -20.60 -16.73 3.92
CA ALA A 231 -19.41 -17.58 3.99
C ALA A 231 -19.40 -18.37 5.31
N LYS A 232 -19.22 -19.69 5.20
CA LYS A 232 -19.01 -20.58 6.37
C LYS A 232 -17.50 -20.76 6.56
N GLU A 233 -17.04 -20.57 7.79
CA GLU A 233 -15.68 -20.90 8.22
C GLU A 233 -15.47 -22.42 8.24
#